data_60f4d73d6275ca5fe4e319969cd5d26b
#
_entry.id   60f4d73d6275ca5fe4e319969cd5d26b
#
_cell.length_a   1.000
_cell.length_b   1.000
_cell.length_c   1.000
_cell.angle_alpha   90.00
_cell.angle_beta   90.00
_cell.angle_gamma   90.00
#
_symmetry.space_group_name_H-M   'P 1'
#
loop_
_entity.id
_entity.type
_entity.pdbx_description
1 polymer ?
#
loop_
_entity_poly.entity_id
_entity_poly.type
_entity_poly.pdbx_seq_one_letter_code
_entity_poly.pdbx_strand_id
1 'polypeptide(L)' 'MDNTKIKKVFSSKIANQLCHMGFKIIGTEPNMIKPQYDVFLFEETEELLDAFDYI' A
#
# COMPACT_ATOMS: atom_id res chain seq x y z
N MET A 1 13.40 -1.62 18.86
CA MET A 1 12.33 -0.63 18.64
C MET A 1 11.91 -0.68 17.17
N ASP A 2 10.63 -0.72 16.96
CA ASP A 2 10.10 -0.88 15.61
C ASP A 2 9.88 0.48 14.97
N ASN A 3 10.60 0.75 13.88
CA ASN A 3 10.48 1.99 13.13
C ASN A 3 9.74 1.79 11.80
N THR A 4 8.92 0.74 11.76
CA THR A 4 8.17 0.44 10.55
C THR A 4 7.25 1.58 10.19
N LYS A 5 7.38 2.09 8.98
CA LYS A 5 6.49 3.09 8.42
C LYS A 5 5.45 2.39 7.56
N ILE A 6 4.27 2.98 7.53
CA ILE A 6 3.15 2.41 6.77
C ILE A 6 2.83 3.34 5.61
N LYS A 7 2.75 2.77 4.43
CA LYS A 7 2.30 3.49 3.24
C LYS A 7 0.87 3.10 2.94
N LYS A 8 -0.02 4.08 2.92
CA LYS A 8 -1.43 3.86 2.61
C LYS A 8 -1.65 3.98 1.11
N VAL A 9 -2.26 2.96 0.53
CA VAL A 9 -2.55 2.90 -0.90
C VAL A 9 -4.05 2.88 -1.08
N PHE A 10 -4.59 3.93 -1.68
CA PHE A 10 -6.02 4.12 -1.82
C PHE A 10 -6.60 3.51 -3.09
N SER A 11 -5.74 3.03 -3.99
CA SER A 11 -6.14 2.45 -5.26
C SER A 11 -5.91 0.95 -5.25
N SER A 12 -6.97 0.17 -5.47
CA SER A 12 -6.84 -1.28 -5.56
C SER A 12 -6.00 -1.69 -6.77
N LYS A 13 -6.05 -0.91 -7.84
CA LYS A 13 -5.25 -1.18 -9.03
C LYS A 13 -3.77 -1.08 -8.70
N ILE A 14 -3.38 -0.02 -7.99
CA ILE A 14 -1.98 0.16 -7.59
C ILE A 14 -1.58 -0.89 -6.57
N ALA A 15 -2.46 -1.22 -5.63
CA ALA A 15 -2.18 -2.26 -4.64
C ALA A 15 -1.92 -3.61 -5.33
N ASN A 16 -2.74 -3.96 -6.33
CA ASN A 16 -2.53 -5.19 -7.09
C ASN A 16 -1.19 -5.16 -7.82
N GLN A 17 -0.85 -4.02 -8.41
CA GLN A 17 0.41 -3.87 -9.11
C GLN A 17 1.59 -4.11 -8.16
N LEU A 18 1.54 -3.53 -6.97
CA LEU A 18 2.58 -3.73 -5.97
C LEU A 18 2.68 -5.18 -5.54
N CYS A 19 1.54 -5.85 -5.38
CA CYS A 19 1.54 -7.28 -5.03
C CYS A 19 2.22 -8.11 -6.12
N HIS A 20 1.98 -7.78 -7.39
CA HIS A 20 2.64 -8.46 -8.50
C HIS A 20 4.14 -8.23 -8.52
N MET A 21 4.59 -7.11 -7.95
CA MET A 21 6.01 -6.80 -7.85
C MET A 21 6.67 -7.43 -6.63
N GLY A 22 5.91 -8.17 -5.84
CA GLY A 22 6.45 -8.89 -4.68
C GLY A 22 6.21 -8.23 -3.33
N PHE A 23 5.54 -7.08 -3.31
CA PHE A 23 5.20 -6.41 -2.05
C PHE A 23 3.96 -7.05 -1.44
N LYS A 24 3.89 -7.05 -0.11
CA LYS A 24 2.79 -7.69 0.60
C LYS A 24 1.93 -6.66 1.30
N ILE A 25 0.62 -6.86 1.24
CA ILE A 25 -0.32 -6.08 2.02
C ILE A 25 -0.21 -6.53 3.47
N ILE A 26 0.06 -5.59 4.38
CA ILE A 26 0.21 -5.91 5.80
C ILE A 26 -1.06 -5.63 6.59
N GLY A 27 -2.05 -5.01 5.96
CA GLY A 27 -3.34 -4.76 6.58
C GLY A 27 -4.21 -3.92 5.69
N THR A 28 -5.44 -3.68 6.14
CA THR A 28 -6.38 -2.80 5.43
C THR A 28 -7.10 -1.92 6.44
N GLU A 29 -7.58 -0.78 5.96
CA GLU A 29 -8.39 0.14 6.75
C GLU A 29 -9.62 0.53 5.95
N PRO A 30 -10.73 0.91 6.63
CA PRO A 30 -11.87 1.47 5.93
C PRO A 30 -11.51 2.80 5.27
N ASN A 31 -12.02 3.02 4.07
CA ASN A 31 -11.87 4.30 3.41
C ASN A 31 -13.00 5.21 3.89
N MET A 32 -12.67 6.26 4.64
CA MET A 32 -13.67 7.13 5.25
C MET A 32 -14.38 8.02 4.23
N ILE A 33 -13.76 8.25 3.08
CA ILE A 33 -14.33 9.09 2.04
C ILE A 33 -15.19 8.26 1.08
N LYS A 34 -14.72 7.07 0.73
CA LYS A 34 -15.43 6.15 -0.16
C LYS A 34 -15.54 4.79 0.54
N PRO A 35 -16.59 4.60 1.37
CA PRO A 35 -16.68 3.40 2.21
C PRO A 35 -16.71 2.08 1.45
N GLN A 36 -17.05 2.10 0.15
CA GLN A 36 -17.08 0.90 -0.67
C GLN A 36 -15.67 0.40 -1.05
N TYR A 37 -14.63 1.19 -0.79
CA TYR A 37 -13.26 0.82 -1.09
C TYR A 37 -12.45 0.72 0.19
N ASP A 38 -11.49 -0.20 0.21
CA ASP A 38 -10.56 -0.33 1.31
C ASP A 38 -9.27 0.44 1.02
N VAL A 39 -8.61 0.86 2.10
CA VAL A 39 -7.25 1.41 2.03
C VAL A 39 -6.29 0.28 2.33
N PHE A 40 -5.32 0.05 1.44
CA PHE A 40 -4.36 -1.04 1.59
C PHE A 40 -3.10 -0.51 2.25
N LEU A 41 -2.58 -1.27 3.21
CA LEU A 41 -1.41 -0.86 3.98
C LEU A 41 -0.22 -1.70 3.55
N PHE A 42 0.86 -1.02 3.21
CA PHE A 42 2.12 -1.66 2.86
C PHE A 42 3.22 -1.14 3.77
N GLU A 43 4.23 -1.95 4.02
CA GLU A 43 5.42 -1.48 4.70
C GLU A 43 6.17 -0.52 3.78
N GLU A 44 6.39 0.71 4.26
CA GLU A 44 7.06 1.72 3.45
C GLU A 44 8.56 1.51 3.50
N THR A 45 9.10 1.00 2.40
CA THR A 45 10.53 0.78 2.21
C THR A 45 10.99 1.60 1.01
N GLU A 46 12.31 1.72 0.85
CA GLU A 46 12.84 2.40 -0.32
C GLU A 46 12.42 1.70 -1.61
N GLU A 47 12.41 0.37 -1.59
CA GLU A 47 11.98 -0.41 -2.74
C GLU A 47 10.53 -0.11 -3.10
N LEU A 48 9.68 0.02 -2.08
CA LEU A 48 8.27 0.32 -2.30
C LEU A 48 8.11 1.72 -2.91
N LEU A 49 8.84 2.70 -2.38
CA LEU A 49 8.76 4.06 -2.90
C LEU A 49 9.27 4.14 -4.33
N ASP A 50 10.32 3.42 -4.65
CA ASP A 50 10.81 3.31 -6.02
C ASP A 50 9.75 2.70 -6.93
N ALA A 51 9.07 1.66 -6.47
CA ALA A 51 8.00 1.03 -7.25
C ALA A 51 6.85 2.00 -7.49
N PHE A 52 6.53 2.83 -6.50
CA PHE A 52 5.50 3.85 -6.65
C PHE A 52 5.84 4.85 -7.73
N ASP A 53 7.09 5.26 -7.80
CA ASP A 53 7.53 6.20 -8.85
C ASP A 53 7.47 5.57 -10.23
N TYR A 54 7.62 4.26 -10.28
CA TYR A 54 7.62 3.52 -11.53
C TYR A 54 6.20 3.30 -12.08
N ILE A 55 5.25 3.15 -11.18
CA ILE A 55 3.85 2.97 -11.55
C ILE A 55 3.24 4.33 -11.89
#